data_dcd214fb99889fc6f39be066ee0a52f3
#
_entry.id   dcd214fb99889fc6f39be066ee0a52f3
#
_cell.length_a   1.000
_cell.length_b   1.000
_cell.length_c   1.000
_cell.angle_alpha   90.00
_cell.angle_beta   90.00
_cell.angle_gamma   90.00
#
_symmetry.space_group_name_H-M   'P 1'
#
loop_
_entity.id
_entity.type
_entity.pdbx_description
1 polymer ?
#
loop_
_entity_poly.entity_id
_entity_poly.type
_entity_poly.pdbx_seq_one_letter_code
_entity_poly.pdbx_strand_id
1 'polypeptide(L)'
;MERREKSSRYIIFIFFLPFFIWILLQFLAPFALPTGSVNNLSGFVVGSDNDQLIDNMPFPWNSIYNCGDRLCHQKVERSFIINDNQMPFCSRCTAIWLGLAIGLGFMVFYKIELNEKFIFLIIIGVVPIGIDGIGQLFGFWESTNIIRLITGLMIGIVCGIAIALIIDEIGDLRKTRVKS
;
A
#
# COMPACT_ATOMS: atom_id res chain seq x y z
N MET A 1 31.18 9.42 6.43
CA MET A 1 30.29 8.45 5.79
C MET A 1 29.25 7.88 6.77
N GLU A 2 29.64 7.39 7.92
CA GLU A 2 28.74 6.72 8.88
C GLU A 2 27.58 7.62 9.40
N ARG A 3 27.84 8.90 9.67
CA ARG A 3 26.80 9.86 10.14
C ARG A 3 25.74 10.18 9.08
N ARG A 4 26.10 10.15 7.80
CA ARG A 4 25.19 10.38 6.66
C ARG A 4 24.24 9.20 6.49
N GLU A 5 24.74 8.01 6.56
CA GLU A 5 23.97 6.79 6.44
C GLU A 5 22.95 6.64 7.58
N LYS A 6 23.31 6.98 8.81
CA LYS A 6 22.39 6.97 9.97
C LYS A 6 21.25 7.98 9.84
N SER A 7 21.53 9.20 9.37
CA SER A 7 20.50 10.25 9.25
C SER A 7 19.44 9.90 8.20
N SER A 8 19.87 9.40 7.04
CA SER A 8 18.96 9.02 5.96
C SER A 8 18.11 7.81 6.35
N ARG A 9 18.71 6.79 6.95
CA ARG A 9 17.99 5.63 7.48
C ARG A 9 16.94 6.00 8.51
N TYR A 10 17.25 6.96 9.38
CA TYR A 10 16.29 7.44 10.38
C TYR A 10 15.07 8.12 9.74
N ILE A 11 15.29 8.92 8.70
CA ILE A 11 14.20 9.55 7.94
C ILE A 11 13.34 8.48 7.24
N ILE A 12 13.97 7.52 6.56
CA ILE A 12 13.25 6.41 5.91
C ILE A 12 12.45 5.61 6.94
N PHE A 13 12.98 5.36 8.12
CA PHE A 13 12.28 4.68 9.20
C PHE A 13 11.04 5.46 9.68
N ILE A 14 11.15 6.80 9.80
CA ILE A 14 10.00 7.66 10.12
C ILE A 14 8.90 7.55 9.06
N PHE A 15 9.27 7.45 7.77
CA PHE A 15 8.30 7.24 6.69
C PHE A 15 7.75 5.81 6.68
N PHE A 16 8.55 4.81 6.98
CA PHE A 16 8.13 3.41 7.05
C PHE A 16 7.06 3.18 8.12
N LEU A 17 7.22 3.77 9.31
CA LEU A 17 6.40 3.49 10.47
C LEU A 17 4.90 3.75 10.25
N PRO A 18 4.45 4.89 9.67
CA PRO A 18 3.05 5.13 9.36
C PRO A 18 2.45 4.09 8.41
N PHE A 19 3.17 3.69 7.36
CA PHE A 19 2.69 2.68 6.41
C PHE A 19 2.61 1.30 7.05
N PHE A 20 3.56 0.96 7.90
CA PHE A 20 3.55 -0.28 8.66
C PHE A 20 2.37 -0.33 9.64
N ILE A 21 2.12 0.74 10.39
CA ILE A 21 0.95 0.85 11.28
C ILE A 21 -0.34 0.77 10.46
N TRP A 22 -0.40 1.47 9.33
CA TRP A 22 -1.56 1.49 8.45
C TRP A 22 -1.95 0.09 7.97
N ILE A 23 -0.98 -0.70 7.51
CA ILE A 23 -1.26 -2.06 7.04
C ILE A 23 -1.66 -3.00 8.20
N LEU A 24 -1.06 -2.84 9.37
CA LEU A 24 -1.48 -3.59 10.56
C LEU A 24 -2.94 -3.28 10.91
N LEU A 25 -3.35 -2.02 10.89
CA LEU A 25 -4.72 -1.61 11.19
C LEU A 25 -5.71 -2.17 10.15
N GLN A 26 -5.35 -2.24 8.88
CA GLN A 26 -6.19 -2.86 7.85
C GLN A 26 -6.46 -4.35 8.13
N PHE A 27 -5.44 -5.09 8.58
CA PHE A 27 -5.61 -6.51 8.93
C PHE A 27 -6.30 -6.72 10.27
N LEU A 28 -6.09 -5.84 11.24
CA LEU A 28 -6.71 -5.94 12.57
C LEU A 28 -8.20 -5.55 12.55
N ALA A 29 -8.61 -4.65 11.67
CA ALA A 29 -9.97 -4.14 11.63
C ALA A 29 -11.03 -5.25 11.52
N PRO A 30 -10.93 -6.25 10.61
CA PRO A 30 -11.92 -7.32 10.54
C PRO A 30 -11.98 -8.20 11.79
N PHE A 31 -10.86 -8.37 12.50
CA PHE A 31 -10.83 -9.15 13.75
C PHE A 31 -11.42 -8.40 14.93
N ALA A 32 -11.31 -7.09 14.95
CA ALA A 32 -11.76 -6.26 16.06
C ALA A 32 -13.27 -5.97 16.03
N LEU A 33 -13.92 -6.23 14.90
CA LEU A 33 -15.36 -6.09 14.73
C LEU A 33 -16.07 -7.44 14.99
N PRO A 34 -17.36 -7.42 15.37
CA PRO A 34 -18.13 -8.65 15.54
C PRO A 34 -18.10 -9.50 14.27
N THR A 35 -17.98 -10.81 14.42
CA THR A 35 -17.92 -11.76 13.30
C THR A 35 -19.11 -11.59 12.37
N GLY A 36 -18.86 -11.47 11.08
CA GLY A 36 -19.91 -11.34 10.06
C GLY A 36 -20.65 -10.01 10.06
N SER A 37 -20.20 -8.98 10.80
CA SER A 37 -20.86 -7.68 10.86
C SER A 37 -20.58 -6.79 9.63
N VAL A 38 -19.55 -7.09 8.86
CA VAL A 38 -19.13 -6.29 7.70
C VAL A 38 -19.17 -7.14 6.44
N ASN A 39 -20.24 -7.03 5.69
CA ASN A 39 -20.47 -7.78 4.46
C ASN A 39 -21.01 -6.88 3.37
N ASN A 40 -20.79 -7.24 2.12
CA ASN A 40 -21.36 -6.59 0.93
C ASN A 40 -21.01 -5.09 0.82
N LEU A 41 -19.79 -4.73 1.26
CA LEU A 41 -19.31 -3.38 0.97
C LEU A 41 -19.24 -3.18 -0.54
N SER A 42 -19.74 -2.03 -0.98
CA SER A 42 -19.62 -1.56 -2.36
C SER A 42 -19.14 -0.12 -2.30
N GLY A 43 -18.03 0.21 -2.95
CA GLY A 43 -17.49 1.56 -2.95
C GLY A 43 -17.49 2.16 -4.35
N PHE A 44 -17.97 3.38 -4.49
CA PHE A 44 -17.59 4.25 -5.59
C PHE A 44 -16.34 5.00 -5.18
N VAL A 45 -15.29 4.93 -5.99
CA VAL A 45 -14.13 5.78 -5.76
C VAL A 45 -14.57 7.24 -5.80
N VAL A 46 -14.22 8.01 -4.74
CA VAL A 46 -14.66 9.41 -4.52
C VAL A 46 -16.11 9.55 -4.01
N GLY A 47 -16.80 8.44 -3.65
CA GLY A 47 -18.10 8.44 -2.98
C GLY A 47 -18.03 7.87 -1.58
N SER A 48 -19.14 7.83 -0.91
CA SER A 48 -19.32 7.12 0.37
C SER A 48 -20.68 6.44 0.30
N ASP A 49 -20.68 5.12 0.15
CA ASP A 49 -21.89 4.32 -0.04
C ASP A 49 -22.28 3.54 1.21
N ASN A 50 -21.35 3.37 2.15
CA ASN A 50 -21.51 2.52 3.33
C ASN A 50 -21.57 3.31 4.63
N ASP A 51 -21.88 4.62 4.60
CA ASP A 51 -21.87 5.52 5.75
C ASP A 51 -22.63 4.96 6.95
N GLN A 52 -23.86 4.45 6.75
CA GLN A 52 -24.67 3.93 7.85
C GLN A 52 -24.02 2.76 8.60
N LEU A 53 -23.29 1.89 7.89
CA LEU A 53 -22.58 0.78 8.49
C LEU A 53 -21.31 1.27 9.19
N ILE A 54 -20.57 2.16 8.54
CA ILE A 54 -19.25 2.61 8.98
C ILE A 54 -19.38 3.54 10.20
N ASP A 55 -20.36 4.42 10.24
CA ASP A 55 -20.58 5.36 11.34
C ASP A 55 -20.93 4.65 12.66
N ASN A 56 -21.50 3.44 12.58
CA ASN A 56 -21.77 2.61 13.75
C ASN A 56 -20.55 1.83 14.26
N MET A 57 -19.42 1.84 13.55
CA MET A 57 -18.20 1.17 13.99
C MET A 57 -17.47 2.00 15.05
N PRO A 58 -16.86 1.37 16.08
CA PRO A 58 -16.05 2.09 17.06
C PRO A 58 -14.75 2.60 16.43
N PHE A 59 -14.23 3.73 16.96
CA PHE A 59 -12.88 4.21 16.62
C PHE A 59 -11.82 3.19 17.08
N PRO A 60 -10.77 2.91 16.28
CA PRO A 60 -10.38 3.57 15.01
C PRO A 60 -10.95 2.89 13.75
N TRP A 61 -11.74 1.83 13.88
CA TRP A 61 -12.16 0.97 12.77
C TRP A 61 -13.05 1.70 11.78
N ASN A 62 -13.94 2.56 12.26
CA ASN A 62 -14.74 3.44 11.40
C ASN A 62 -13.86 4.28 10.46
N SER A 63 -12.75 4.84 10.95
CA SER A 63 -11.84 5.64 10.14
C SER A 63 -11.12 4.80 9.07
N ILE A 64 -10.75 3.55 9.40
CA ILE A 64 -10.10 2.64 8.46
C ILE A 64 -11.05 2.22 7.34
N TYR A 65 -12.29 1.85 7.69
CA TYR A 65 -13.31 1.47 6.70
C TYR A 65 -13.77 2.67 5.86
N ASN A 66 -13.91 3.87 6.45
CA ASN A 66 -14.24 5.10 5.72
C ASN A 66 -13.14 5.44 4.69
N CYS A 67 -11.86 5.28 5.05
CA CYS A 67 -10.78 5.47 4.11
C CYS A 67 -10.86 4.47 2.94
N GLY A 68 -11.21 3.21 3.23
CA GLY A 68 -11.45 2.19 2.21
C GLY A 68 -12.63 2.54 1.31
N ASP A 69 -13.74 3.00 1.87
CA ASP A 69 -14.96 3.36 1.17
C ASP A 69 -14.73 4.48 0.14
N ARG A 70 -13.92 5.46 0.51
CA ARG A 70 -13.60 6.61 -0.37
C ARG A 70 -12.51 6.35 -1.40
N LEU A 71 -11.58 5.44 -1.12
CA LEU A 71 -10.37 5.25 -1.95
C LEU A 71 -10.35 3.94 -2.73
N CYS A 72 -11.30 3.03 -2.47
CA CYS A 72 -11.30 1.70 -3.06
C CYS A 72 -12.72 1.27 -3.43
N HIS A 73 -12.85 0.50 -4.50
CA HIS A 73 -14.15 -0.04 -4.95
C HIS A 73 -14.75 -1.09 -4.00
N GLN A 74 -14.05 -1.59 -3.02
CA GLN A 74 -14.45 -2.52 -1.95
C GLN A 74 -15.37 -3.68 -2.40
N LYS A 75 -15.34 -4.09 -3.66
CA LYS A 75 -16.18 -5.19 -4.15
C LYS A 75 -15.87 -6.49 -3.42
N VAL A 76 -16.90 -7.22 -2.97
CA VAL A 76 -16.77 -8.46 -2.19
C VAL A 76 -15.88 -9.48 -2.90
N GLU A 77 -16.13 -9.72 -4.19
CA GLU A 77 -15.37 -10.68 -5.01
C GLU A 77 -13.89 -10.27 -5.22
N ARG A 78 -13.53 -9.03 -4.85
CA ARG A 78 -12.19 -8.47 -4.97
C ARG A 78 -11.51 -8.21 -3.64
N SER A 79 -12.16 -8.56 -2.53
CA SER A 79 -11.68 -8.35 -1.17
C SER A 79 -11.39 -9.68 -0.50
N PHE A 80 -10.50 -9.69 0.49
CA PHE A 80 -10.35 -10.82 1.39
C PHE A 80 -11.41 -10.75 2.48
N ILE A 81 -11.84 -11.93 2.94
CA ILE A 81 -12.75 -12.08 4.08
C ILE A 81 -11.91 -12.65 5.23
N ILE A 82 -11.92 -11.98 6.37
CA ILE A 82 -11.21 -12.36 7.59
C ILE A 82 -12.19 -12.28 8.75
N ASN A 83 -12.31 -13.32 9.57
CA ASN A 83 -13.29 -13.39 10.67
C ASN A 83 -14.73 -13.15 10.18
N ASP A 84 -15.07 -13.69 8.99
CA ASP A 84 -16.32 -13.46 8.26
C ASP A 84 -16.64 -12.00 7.99
N ASN A 85 -15.70 -11.09 8.16
CA ASN A 85 -15.77 -9.67 7.83
C ASN A 85 -14.97 -9.38 6.55
N GLN A 86 -15.54 -8.56 5.68
CA GLN A 86 -14.86 -8.07 4.50
C GLN A 86 -13.77 -7.07 4.92
N MET A 87 -12.58 -7.18 4.31
CA MET A 87 -11.50 -6.22 4.56
C MET A 87 -11.85 -4.81 4.07
N PRO A 88 -11.32 -3.76 4.74
CA PRO A 88 -11.61 -2.37 4.39
C PRO A 88 -11.09 -1.97 3.00
N PHE A 89 -10.17 -2.73 2.42
CA PHE A 89 -9.62 -2.51 1.08
C PHE A 89 -9.65 -3.80 0.25
N CYS A 90 -9.79 -3.66 -1.07
CA CYS A 90 -9.68 -4.80 -1.97
C CYS A 90 -8.26 -5.41 -1.94
N SER A 91 -8.13 -6.66 -2.37
CA SER A 91 -6.87 -7.43 -2.36
C SER A 91 -5.71 -6.68 -3.04
N ARG A 92 -5.96 -5.97 -4.15
CA ARG A 92 -4.94 -5.17 -4.85
C ARG A 92 -4.47 -3.97 -4.01
N CYS A 93 -5.40 -3.19 -3.47
CA CYS A 93 -5.06 -2.02 -2.66
C CYS A 93 -4.32 -2.41 -1.37
N THR A 94 -4.79 -3.45 -0.67
CA THR A 94 -4.10 -4.01 0.50
C THR A 94 -2.68 -4.45 0.15
N ALA A 95 -2.50 -5.12 -0.99
CA ALA A 95 -1.19 -5.56 -1.46
C ALA A 95 -0.25 -4.40 -1.80
N ILE A 96 -0.76 -3.32 -2.40
CA ILE A 96 0.03 -2.11 -2.68
C ILE A 96 0.54 -1.49 -1.37
N TRP A 97 -0.33 -1.32 -0.37
CA TRP A 97 0.06 -0.78 0.94
C TRP A 97 1.08 -1.67 1.64
N LEU A 98 0.88 -2.99 1.61
CA LEU A 98 1.81 -3.97 2.17
C LEU A 98 3.16 -3.92 1.45
N GLY A 99 3.17 -3.91 0.12
CA GLY A 99 4.38 -3.82 -0.69
C GLY A 99 5.16 -2.53 -0.42
N LEU A 100 4.46 -1.40 -0.28
CA LEU A 100 5.07 -0.12 0.03
C LEU A 100 5.75 -0.14 1.40
N ALA A 101 5.11 -0.71 2.42
CA ALA A 101 5.73 -0.91 3.73
C ALA A 101 6.96 -1.84 3.64
N ILE A 102 6.88 -2.95 2.88
CA ILE A 102 8.02 -3.87 2.68
C ILE A 102 9.18 -3.15 1.97
N GLY A 103 8.91 -2.40 0.89
CA GLY A 103 9.93 -1.68 0.14
C GLY A 103 10.65 -0.62 0.98
N LEU A 104 9.89 0.19 1.73
CA LEU A 104 10.45 1.15 2.68
C LEU A 104 11.23 0.45 3.79
N GLY A 105 10.67 -0.61 4.38
CA GLY A 105 11.32 -1.39 5.43
C GLY A 105 12.63 -2.04 4.95
N PHE A 106 12.66 -2.57 3.73
CA PHE A 106 13.89 -3.08 3.12
C PHE A 106 14.98 -2.01 3.05
N MET A 107 14.63 -0.79 2.62
CA MET A 107 15.57 0.33 2.51
C MET A 107 16.05 0.89 3.86
N VAL A 108 15.36 0.60 4.97
CA VAL A 108 15.87 0.91 6.32
C VAL A 108 17.14 0.10 6.61
N PHE A 109 17.20 -1.16 6.15
CA PHE A 109 18.31 -2.08 6.44
C PHE A 109 19.34 -2.12 5.32
N TYR A 110 18.90 -2.02 4.06
CA TYR A 110 19.71 -2.17 2.86
C TYR A 110 19.70 -0.88 2.04
N LYS A 111 20.86 -0.53 1.47
CA LYS A 111 20.97 0.60 0.54
C LYS A 111 20.96 0.08 -0.88
N ILE A 112 19.97 0.51 -1.66
CA ILE A 112 19.95 0.33 -3.12
C ILE A 112 20.45 1.65 -3.74
N GLU A 113 21.21 1.56 -4.80
CA GLU A 113 21.65 2.69 -5.60
C GLU A 113 20.76 2.83 -6.84
N LEU A 114 20.53 4.07 -7.26
CA LEU A 114 19.82 4.36 -8.52
C LEU A 114 20.74 3.96 -9.69
N ASN A 115 20.48 2.80 -10.27
CA ASN A 115 21.21 2.25 -11.40
C ASN A 115 20.27 1.58 -12.41
N GLU A 116 20.83 1.10 -13.51
CA GLU A 116 20.07 0.43 -14.58
C GLU A 116 19.25 -0.76 -14.06
N LYS A 117 19.74 -1.49 -13.06
CA LYS A 117 19.03 -2.62 -12.44
C LYS A 117 17.76 -2.16 -11.72
N PHE A 118 17.82 -0.97 -11.10
CA PHE A 118 16.63 -0.41 -10.45
C PHE A 118 15.56 0.03 -11.47
N ILE A 119 15.98 0.60 -12.62
CA ILE A 119 15.06 0.92 -13.71
C ILE A 119 14.37 -0.36 -14.21
N PHE A 120 15.12 -1.43 -14.37
CA PHE A 120 14.55 -2.74 -14.75
C PHE A 120 13.57 -3.28 -13.69
N LEU A 121 13.88 -3.09 -12.41
CA LEU A 121 12.98 -3.46 -11.32
C LEU A 121 11.66 -2.66 -11.37
N ILE A 122 11.71 -1.36 -11.72
CA ILE A 122 10.50 -0.54 -11.92
C ILE A 122 9.63 -1.14 -13.04
N ILE A 123 10.23 -1.50 -14.17
CA ILE A 123 9.50 -2.10 -15.29
C ILE A 123 8.82 -3.41 -14.86
N ILE A 124 9.55 -4.30 -14.19
CA ILE A 124 9.02 -5.56 -13.65
C ILE A 124 7.86 -5.32 -12.66
N GLY A 125 7.93 -4.27 -11.85
CA GLY A 125 6.89 -3.94 -10.88
C GLY A 125 5.64 -3.32 -11.51
N VAL A 126 5.83 -2.47 -12.53
CA VAL A 126 4.73 -1.68 -13.14
C VAL A 126 4.01 -2.45 -14.25
N VAL A 127 4.74 -3.18 -15.09
CA VAL A 127 4.17 -3.85 -16.27
C VAL A 127 3.08 -4.88 -15.89
N PRO A 128 3.26 -5.77 -14.91
CA PRO A 128 2.24 -6.77 -14.58
C PRO A 128 0.91 -6.15 -14.12
N ILE A 129 0.95 -5.12 -13.28
CA ILE A 129 -0.28 -4.45 -12.82
C ILE A 129 -0.94 -3.67 -13.96
N GLY A 130 -0.15 -3.10 -14.87
CA GLY A 130 -0.64 -2.44 -16.07
C GLY A 130 -1.37 -3.41 -16.99
N ILE A 131 -0.77 -4.57 -17.29
CA ILE A 131 -1.38 -5.62 -18.12
C ILE A 131 -2.66 -6.13 -17.46
N ASP A 132 -2.63 -6.46 -16.17
CA ASP A 132 -3.79 -6.95 -15.44
C ASP A 132 -4.94 -5.92 -15.41
N GLY A 133 -4.62 -4.64 -15.17
CA GLY A 133 -5.60 -3.56 -15.14
C GLY A 133 -6.22 -3.27 -16.51
N ILE A 134 -5.40 -3.18 -17.55
CA ILE A 134 -5.84 -2.97 -18.93
C ILE A 134 -6.67 -4.15 -19.43
N GLY A 135 -6.22 -5.39 -19.19
CA GLY A 135 -6.96 -6.59 -19.58
C GLY A 135 -8.36 -6.67 -18.98
N GLN A 136 -8.50 -6.29 -17.69
CA GLN A 136 -9.81 -6.19 -17.04
C GLN A 136 -10.66 -5.05 -17.61
N LEU A 137 -10.06 -3.90 -17.93
CA LEU A 137 -10.78 -2.75 -18.50
C LEU A 137 -11.41 -3.09 -19.87
N PHE A 138 -10.69 -3.85 -20.69
CA PHE A 138 -11.19 -4.31 -21.99
C PHE A 138 -12.03 -5.59 -21.93
N GLY A 139 -12.22 -6.17 -20.73
CA GLY A 139 -13.03 -7.38 -20.55
C GLY A 139 -12.38 -8.67 -21.06
N PHE A 140 -11.05 -8.70 -21.29
CA PHE A 140 -10.35 -9.89 -21.74
C PHE A 140 -10.35 -11.00 -20.69
N TRP A 141 -10.29 -10.64 -19.40
CA TRP A 141 -10.38 -11.57 -18.26
C TRP A 141 -10.79 -10.83 -16.99
N GLU A 142 -11.25 -11.60 -16.00
CA GLU A 142 -11.38 -11.15 -14.63
C GLU A 142 -10.18 -11.62 -13.81
N SER A 143 -9.51 -10.67 -13.16
CA SER A 143 -8.36 -10.95 -12.30
C SER A 143 -8.81 -11.62 -11.00
N THR A 144 -8.08 -12.64 -10.59
CA THR A 144 -8.29 -13.29 -9.29
C THR A 144 -7.67 -12.48 -8.15
N ASN A 145 -8.09 -12.71 -6.91
CA ASN A 145 -7.50 -12.06 -5.74
C ASN A 145 -6.00 -12.37 -5.58
N ILE A 146 -5.56 -13.55 -6.03
CA ILE A 146 -4.14 -13.94 -6.01
C ILE A 146 -3.33 -13.09 -7.01
N ILE A 147 -3.81 -12.92 -8.24
CA ILE A 147 -3.14 -12.09 -9.25
C ILE A 147 -3.09 -10.63 -8.78
N ARG A 148 -4.18 -10.10 -8.22
CA ARG A 148 -4.25 -8.76 -7.62
C ARG A 148 -3.26 -8.59 -6.47
N LEU A 149 -3.12 -9.61 -5.61
CA LEU A 149 -2.15 -9.61 -4.51
C LEU A 149 -0.72 -9.53 -5.05
N ILE A 150 -0.36 -10.39 -6.00
CA ILE A 150 1.00 -10.44 -6.55
C ILE A 150 1.34 -9.13 -7.27
N THR A 151 0.49 -8.68 -8.19
CA THR A 151 0.74 -7.46 -8.98
C THR A 151 0.74 -6.21 -8.10
N GLY A 152 -0.16 -6.14 -7.11
CA GLY A 152 -0.20 -5.06 -6.13
C GLY A 152 1.05 -5.03 -5.24
N LEU A 153 1.52 -6.20 -4.79
CA LEU A 153 2.72 -6.30 -3.96
C LEU A 153 3.97 -5.86 -4.74
N MET A 154 4.12 -6.28 -5.98
CA MET A 154 5.25 -5.93 -6.84
C MET A 154 5.36 -4.41 -7.01
N ILE A 155 4.29 -3.75 -7.43
CA ILE A 155 4.31 -2.29 -7.60
C ILE A 155 4.50 -1.56 -6.27
N GLY A 156 3.88 -2.04 -5.18
CA GLY A 156 4.05 -1.48 -3.85
C GLY A 156 5.50 -1.49 -3.39
N ILE A 157 6.20 -2.62 -3.52
CA ILE A 157 7.62 -2.75 -3.16
C ILE A 157 8.48 -1.77 -3.95
N VAL A 158 8.28 -1.70 -5.26
CA VAL A 158 9.02 -0.78 -6.14
C VAL A 158 8.78 0.67 -5.75
N CYS A 159 7.53 1.05 -5.48
CA CYS A 159 7.19 2.40 -5.00
C CYS A 159 7.85 2.71 -3.65
N GLY A 160 7.84 1.77 -2.72
CA GLY A 160 8.48 1.95 -1.41
C GLY A 160 9.99 2.18 -1.54
N ILE A 161 10.67 1.41 -2.39
CA ILE A 161 12.11 1.59 -2.68
C ILE A 161 12.35 2.94 -3.36
N ALA A 162 11.51 3.32 -4.34
CA ALA A 162 11.64 4.59 -5.05
C ALA A 162 11.49 5.80 -4.11
N ILE A 163 10.52 5.77 -3.20
CA ILE A 163 10.34 6.82 -2.18
C ILE A 163 11.60 6.93 -1.31
N ALA A 164 12.16 5.82 -0.84
CA ALA A 164 13.37 5.82 -0.03
C ALA A 164 14.58 6.37 -0.79
N LEU A 165 14.74 6.03 -2.08
CA LEU A 165 15.78 6.59 -2.94
C LEU A 165 15.65 8.11 -3.10
N ILE A 166 14.44 8.62 -3.30
CA ILE A 166 14.19 10.07 -3.37
C ILE A 166 14.59 10.75 -2.06
N ILE A 167 14.27 10.15 -0.90
CA ILE A 167 14.64 10.68 0.41
C ILE A 167 16.17 10.73 0.54
N ASP A 168 16.88 9.68 0.12
CA ASP A 168 18.33 9.62 0.14
C ASP A 168 18.95 10.74 -0.72
N GLU A 169 18.49 10.89 -1.95
CA GLU A 169 19.01 11.87 -2.90
C GLU A 169 18.79 13.31 -2.42
N ILE A 170 17.60 13.62 -1.88
CA ILE A 170 17.30 14.92 -1.29
C ILE A 170 18.25 15.20 -0.10
N GLY A 171 18.52 14.19 0.73
CA GLY A 171 19.46 14.30 1.84
C GLY A 171 20.87 14.64 1.37
N ASP A 172 21.30 14.10 0.26
CA ASP A 172 22.62 14.32 -0.31
C ASP A 172 22.77 15.70 -0.96
N LEU A 173 21.76 16.14 -1.71
CA LEU A 173 21.72 17.48 -2.31
C LEU A 173 21.75 18.60 -1.26
N ARG A 174 21.06 18.43 -0.13
CA ARG A 174 21.11 19.41 0.98
C ARG A 174 22.51 19.56 1.58
N LYS A 175 23.27 18.48 1.66
CA LYS A 175 24.62 18.51 2.25
C LYS A 175 25.67 19.15 1.33
N THR A 176 25.54 18.96 0.03
CA THR A 176 26.38 19.62 -0.97
C THR A 176 26.19 21.13 -0.98
N ARG A 177 24.93 21.58 -0.83
CA ARG A 177 24.59 23.03 -0.79
C ARG A 177 25.09 23.75 0.48
N VAL A 178 25.21 23.05 1.60
CA VAL A 178 25.71 23.64 2.88
C VAL A 178 27.22 23.74 2.91
N LYS A 179 27.92 23.02 2.01
CA LYS A 179 29.41 23.03 1.92
C LYS A 179 29.95 24.00 0.86
N SER A 180 29.12 24.55 -0.02
CA SER A 180 29.44 25.62 -0.97
C SER A 180 29.21 26.99 -0.33
#